data_75f5b260bb4991a8bf6b44b217340047
#
_entry.id   75f5b260bb4991a8bf6b44b217340047
#
_cell.length_a   1.000
_cell.length_b   1.000
_cell.length_c   1.000
_cell.angle_alpha   90.00
_cell.angle_beta   90.00
_cell.angle_gamma   90.00
#
_symmetry.space_group_name_H-M   'P 1'
#
loop_
_entity.id
_entity.type
_entity.pdbx_description
1 polymer ?
#
loop_
_entity_poly.entity_id
_entity_poly.type
_entity_poly.pdbx_seq_one_letter_code
_entity_poly.pdbx_strand_id
1 'polypeptide(L)'
;HADKWMVTLATMVGTTIVVTAIGYTFLRRRRGYEPRLAILCSVPGGQAEAIVMAREMVDKDYVVALFHLVRVVVVFVSTPLLLGIIEGRAAVENSNVALRDMPSIFGLPPSDIMVFVGLGVAGFIIARLCRVPMPHLLGPVGLSTLFHLTGWAELPRVNEFVILAQLAIGGEVGARLARVPFRDLIEYLKDAVVTTALIVSAYFISTAAISFATGTSFLTVWLAFVPGGLYEVTLLALIFGFDVAFVAFHHTIRVMMIFVALPLLAFRLGPREVSSPPPRD
;
A
#
# COMPACT_ATOMS: atom_id res chain seq x y z
N HIS A 1 13.61 13.90 -15.81
CA HIS A 1 13.00 12.91 -14.91
C HIS A 1 11.68 13.40 -14.29
N ALA A 2 11.54 14.71 -13.95
CA ALA A 2 10.33 15.26 -13.33
C ALA A 2 9.08 15.12 -14.21
N ASP A 3 9.20 15.29 -15.52
CA ASP A 3 8.09 15.16 -16.46
C ASP A 3 7.48 13.75 -16.46
N LYS A 4 8.32 12.71 -16.33
CA LYS A 4 7.85 11.32 -16.26
C LYS A 4 7.08 11.07 -14.96
N TRP A 5 7.50 11.66 -13.84
CA TRP A 5 6.80 11.52 -12.56
C TRP A 5 5.41 12.14 -12.59
N MET A 6 5.27 13.29 -13.22
CA MET A 6 3.95 13.95 -13.37
C MET A 6 2.98 13.12 -14.21
N VAL A 7 3.47 12.55 -15.33
CA VAL A 7 2.65 11.72 -16.22
C VAL A 7 2.26 10.41 -15.52
N THR A 8 3.19 9.74 -14.86
CA THR A 8 2.89 8.50 -14.09
C THR A 8 1.95 8.77 -12.94
N LEU A 9 2.12 9.90 -12.22
CA LEU A 9 1.24 10.29 -11.13
C LEU A 9 -0.19 10.56 -11.62
N ALA A 10 -0.36 11.34 -12.68
CA ALA A 10 -1.67 11.62 -13.26
C ALA A 10 -2.37 10.34 -13.74
N THR A 11 -1.62 9.43 -14.35
CA THR A 11 -2.14 8.13 -14.79
C THR A 11 -2.55 7.27 -13.58
N MET A 12 -1.74 7.22 -12.53
CA MET A 12 -2.05 6.49 -11.30
C MET A 12 -3.33 7.02 -10.65
N VAL A 13 -3.49 8.34 -10.56
CA VAL A 13 -4.71 8.98 -10.02
C VAL A 13 -5.93 8.61 -10.87
N GLY A 14 -5.84 8.75 -12.19
CA GLY A 14 -6.91 8.37 -13.11
C GLY A 14 -7.28 6.88 -12.99
N THR A 15 -6.28 6.01 -12.96
CA THR A 15 -6.47 4.57 -12.76
C THR A 15 -7.16 4.29 -11.43
N THR A 16 -6.74 4.94 -10.34
CA THR A 16 -7.35 4.77 -9.02
C THR A 16 -8.83 5.11 -9.02
N ILE A 17 -9.23 6.17 -9.69
CA ILE A 17 -10.65 6.55 -9.83
C ILE A 17 -11.42 5.48 -10.64
N VAL A 18 -10.87 5.06 -11.76
CA VAL A 18 -11.50 4.06 -12.65
C VAL A 18 -11.67 2.71 -11.93
N VAL A 19 -10.63 2.21 -11.29
CA VAL A 19 -10.71 0.91 -10.58
C VAL A 19 -11.64 0.95 -9.38
N THR A 20 -11.71 2.09 -8.68
CA THR A 20 -12.69 2.30 -7.60
C THR A 20 -14.12 2.24 -8.16
N ALA A 21 -14.37 2.88 -9.28
CA ALA A 21 -15.67 2.84 -9.94
C ALA A 21 -16.04 1.43 -10.45
N ILE A 22 -15.07 0.68 -10.98
CA ILE A 22 -15.26 -0.71 -11.41
C ILE A 22 -15.64 -1.60 -10.20
N GLY A 23 -14.83 -1.56 -9.13
CA GLY A 23 -15.08 -2.34 -7.92
C GLY A 23 -16.42 -1.99 -7.27
N TYR A 24 -16.69 -0.69 -7.11
CA TYR A 24 -17.97 -0.20 -6.58
C TYR A 24 -19.17 -0.68 -7.41
N THR A 25 -19.09 -0.55 -8.73
CA THR A 25 -20.19 -0.97 -9.62
C THR A 25 -20.40 -2.48 -9.57
N PHE A 26 -19.34 -3.27 -9.53
CA PHE A 26 -19.42 -4.72 -9.38
C PHE A 26 -20.09 -5.11 -8.04
N LEU A 27 -19.59 -4.59 -6.92
CA LEU A 27 -20.13 -4.92 -5.61
C LEU A 27 -21.55 -4.42 -5.43
N ARG A 28 -21.86 -3.21 -5.90
CA ARG A 28 -23.20 -2.63 -5.76
C ARG A 28 -24.23 -3.30 -6.64
N ARG A 29 -23.93 -3.45 -7.96
CA ARG A 29 -24.92 -3.90 -8.95
C ARG A 29 -25.01 -5.42 -9.07
N ARG A 30 -23.90 -6.15 -8.89
CA ARG A 30 -23.85 -7.61 -9.07
C ARG A 30 -23.97 -8.37 -7.77
N ARG A 31 -23.50 -7.80 -6.67
CA ARG A 31 -23.44 -8.47 -5.37
C ARG A 31 -24.38 -7.86 -4.31
N GLY A 32 -25.02 -6.73 -4.59
CA GLY A 32 -26.01 -6.12 -3.70
C GLY A 32 -25.47 -5.47 -2.41
N TYR A 33 -24.15 -5.17 -2.39
CA TYR A 33 -23.54 -4.53 -1.22
C TYR A 33 -24.16 -3.16 -0.95
N GLU A 34 -24.24 -2.78 0.32
CA GLU A 34 -24.57 -1.41 0.73
C GLU A 34 -23.60 -0.41 0.10
N PRO A 35 -24.05 0.81 -0.31
CA PRO A 35 -23.20 1.78 -1.01
C PRO A 35 -21.90 2.11 -0.28
N ARG A 36 -21.96 2.32 1.05
CA ARG A 36 -20.77 2.64 1.86
C ARG A 36 -19.82 1.46 1.97
N LEU A 37 -20.33 0.26 2.20
CA LEU A 37 -19.54 -0.95 2.25
C LEU A 37 -18.86 -1.20 0.89
N ALA A 38 -19.62 -1.04 -0.21
CA ALA A 38 -19.11 -1.23 -1.56
C ALA A 38 -17.97 -0.26 -1.91
N ILE A 39 -18.08 1.04 -1.54
CA ILE A 39 -17.02 2.01 -1.82
C ILE A 39 -15.76 1.73 -0.99
N LEU A 40 -15.92 1.45 0.31
CA LEU A 40 -14.79 1.15 1.21
C LEU A 40 -14.04 -0.12 0.80
N CYS A 41 -14.74 -1.16 0.32
CA CYS A 41 -14.13 -2.38 -0.21
C CYS A 41 -13.43 -2.16 -1.56
N SER A 42 -13.86 -1.16 -2.34
CA SER A 42 -13.36 -0.93 -3.71
C SER A 42 -12.16 0.00 -3.78
N VAL A 43 -11.98 0.91 -2.82
CA VAL A 43 -10.89 1.89 -2.83
C VAL A 43 -9.53 1.19 -2.73
N PRO A 44 -8.60 1.43 -3.68
CA PRO A 44 -7.34 0.73 -3.76
C PRO A 44 -6.23 1.49 -3.01
N GLY A 45 -5.97 1.16 -1.78
CA GLY A 45 -4.95 1.78 -0.92
C GLY A 45 -5.57 2.45 0.30
N GLY A 46 -4.73 3.05 1.16
CA GLY A 46 -5.23 3.63 2.41
C GLY A 46 -5.90 2.58 3.31
N GLN A 47 -5.29 1.39 3.43
CA GLN A 47 -5.88 0.26 4.13
C GLN A 47 -6.23 0.60 5.59
N ALA A 48 -5.30 1.22 6.32
CA ALA A 48 -5.52 1.57 7.70
C ALA A 48 -6.65 2.61 7.83
N GLU A 49 -6.63 3.62 6.97
CA GLU A 49 -7.59 4.70 6.91
C GLU A 49 -8.99 4.18 6.56
N ALA A 50 -9.08 3.33 5.53
CA ALA A 50 -10.35 2.73 5.10
C ALA A 50 -10.98 1.88 6.21
N ILE A 51 -10.17 1.12 6.97
CA ILE A 51 -10.65 0.30 8.08
C ILE A 51 -11.08 1.16 9.28
N VAL A 52 -10.33 2.21 9.60
CA VAL A 52 -10.72 3.15 10.67
C VAL A 52 -12.04 3.81 10.33
N MET A 53 -12.20 4.31 9.11
CA MET A 53 -13.45 4.90 8.65
C MET A 53 -14.60 3.89 8.59
N ALA A 54 -14.32 2.63 8.22
CA ALA A 54 -15.33 1.58 8.17
C ALA A 54 -16.01 1.37 9.52
N ARG A 55 -15.27 1.46 10.64
CA ARG A 55 -15.83 1.33 11.99
C ARG A 55 -16.90 2.37 12.31
N GLU A 56 -16.78 3.55 11.73
CA GLU A 56 -17.72 4.64 11.93
C GLU A 56 -18.87 4.63 10.91
N MET A 57 -18.65 4.02 9.74
CA MET A 57 -19.55 4.13 8.60
C MET A 57 -20.41 2.90 8.32
N VAL A 58 -19.96 1.70 8.68
CA VAL A 58 -20.61 0.43 8.35
C VAL A 58 -20.62 -0.53 9.54
N ASP A 59 -21.61 -1.42 9.61
CA ASP A 59 -21.69 -2.43 10.66
C ASP A 59 -20.72 -3.60 10.44
N LYS A 60 -20.37 -3.86 9.17
CA LYS A 60 -19.50 -4.96 8.75
C LYS A 60 -18.11 -4.46 8.38
N ASP A 61 -17.44 -3.75 9.29
CA ASP A 61 -16.09 -3.20 9.07
C ASP A 61 -15.05 -4.30 8.79
N TYR A 62 -15.23 -5.50 9.34
CA TYR A 62 -14.39 -6.66 9.09
C TYR A 62 -14.39 -7.09 7.60
N VAL A 63 -15.50 -6.86 6.86
CA VAL A 63 -15.55 -7.13 5.42
C VAL A 63 -14.58 -6.22 4.68
N VAL A 64 -14.53 -4.94 5.06
CA VAL A 64 -13.57 -3.98 4.48
C VAL A 64 -12.14 -4.45 4.75
N ALA A 65 -11.86 -4.86 5.99
CA ALA A 65 -10.55 -5.40 6.36
C ALA A 65 -10.18 -6.63 5.54
N LEU A 66 -11.13 -7.55 5.31
CA LEU A 66 -10.93 -8.74 4.48
C LEU A 66 -10.59 -8.39 3.03
N PHE A 67 -11.33 -7.46 2.40
CA PHE A 67 -11.07 -7.06 1.01
C PHE A 67 -9.68 -6.45 0.85
N HIS A 68 -9.28 -5.58 1.76
CA HIS A 68 -7.95 -5.00 1.75
C HIS A 68 -6.85 -6.04 2.01
N LEU A 69 -7.09 -6.98 2.92
CA LEU A 69 -6.16 -8.07 3.20
C LEU A 69 -5.93 -8.98 1.98
N VAL A 70 -7.02 -9.44 1.35
CA VAL A 70 -6.92 -10.27 0.12
C VAL A 70 -6.11 -9.55 -0.94
N ARG A 71 -6.31 -8.25 -1.10
CA ARG A 71 -5.57 -7.44 -2.06
C ARG A 71 -4.08 -7.38 -1.74
N VAL A 72 -3.73 -7.15 -0.49
CA VAL A 72 -2.33 -7.14 -0.05
C VAL A 72 -1.68 -8.50 -0.31
N VAL A 73 -2.34 -9.60 0.05
CA VAL A 73 -1.82 -10.95 -0.20
C VAL A 73 -1.60 -11.21 -1.69
N VAL A 74 -2.55 -10.84 -2.55
CA VAL A 74 -2.43 -10.99 -4.02
C VAL A 74 -1.24 -10.17 -4.54
N VAL A 75 -1.05 -8.95 -4.07
CA VAL A 75 0.08 -8.09 -4.47
C VAL A 75 1.41 -8.69 -4.03
N PHE A 76 1.51 -9.15 -2.79
CA PHE A 76 2.73 -9.77 -2.25
C PHE A 76 3.14 -11.03 -3.00
N VAL A 77 2.16 -11.86 -3.40
CA VAL A 77 2.44 -13.08 -4.15
C VAL A 77 2.73 -12.78 -5.62
N SER A 78 1.97 -11.85 -6.24
CA SER A 78 2.12 -11.57 -7.67
C SER A 78 3.41 -10.82 -8.01
N THR A 79 3.92 -9.95 -7.13
CA THR A 79 5.09 -9.12 -7.44
C THR A 79 6.37 -9.94 -7.65
N PRO A 80 6.77 -10.87 -6.77
CA PRO A 80 7.92 -11.75 -7.03
C PRO A 80 7.73 -12.67 -8.25
N LEU A 81 6.50 -13.11 -8.50
CA LEU A 81 6.20 -13.91 -9.70
C LEU A 81 6.40 -13.10 -10.97
N LEU A 82 5.92 -11.85 -11.00
CA LEU A 82 6.15 -10.94 -12.13
C LEU A 82 7.63 -10.64 -12.32
N LEU A 83 8.38 -10.41 -11.25
CA LEU A 83 9.82 -10.24 -11.31
C LEU A 83 10.48 -11.45 -11.99
N GLY A 84 10.14 -12.67 -11.55
CA GLY A 84 10.66 -13.90 -12.11
C GLY A 84 10.29 -14.15 -13.57
N ILE A 85 9.10 -13.71 -13.99
CA ILE A 85 8.63 -13.83 -15.38
C ILE A 85 9.30 -12.81 -16.31
N ILE A 86 9.43 -11.55 -15.85
CA ILE A 86 9.89 -10.43 -16.68
C ILE A 86 11.43 -10.37 -16.73
N GLU A 87 12.08 -10.48 -15.59
CA GLU A 87 13.54 -10.34 -15.47
C GLU A 87 14.26 -11.69 -15.30
N GLY A 88 13.48 -12.79 -15.18
CA GLY A 88 14.00 -14.15 -15.06
C GLY A 88 14.32 -14.55 -13.62
N ARG A 89 14.60 -15.86 -13.44
CA ARG A 89 14.90 -16.44 -12.12
C ARG A 89 16.16 -15.84 -11.48
N ALA A 90 17.13 -15.45 -12.28
CA ALA A 90 18.35 -14.82 -11.79
C ALA A 90 18.08 -13.51 -11.04
N ALA A 91 17.10 -12.71 -11.44
CA ALA A 91 16.74 -11.49 -10.75
C ALA A 91 16.16 -11.77 -9.34
N VAL A 92 15.35 -12.83 -9.21
CA VAL A 92 14.81 -13.28 -7.92
C VAL A 92 15.93 -13.83 -7.03
N GLU A 93 16.84 -14.62 -7.59
CA GLU A 93 18.01 -15.15 -6.86
C GLU A 93 18.93 -14.02 -6.41
N ASN A 94 19.21 -13.05 -7.28
CA ASN A 94 20.05 -11.89 -6.95
C ASN A 94 19.42 -11.04 -5.84
N SER A 95 18.10 -10.87 -5.84
CA SER A 95 17.41 -10.15 -4.74
C SER A 95 17.51 -10.92 -3.42
N ASN A 96 17.45 -12.26 -3.45
CA ASN A 96 17.64 -13.10 -2.27
C ASN A 96 19.10 -13.05 -1.78
N VAL A 97 20.08 -13.02 -2.68
CA VAL A 97 21.50 -12.85 -2.33
C VAL A 97 21.71 -11.47 -1.71
N ALA A 98 21.17 -10.41 -2.34
CA ALA A 98 21.26 -9.05 -1.81
C ALA A 98 20.65 -8.91 -0.40
N LEU A 99 19.60 -9.68 -0.10
CA LEU A 99 19.03 -9.75 1.25
C LEU A 99 19.97 -10.45 2.26
N ARG A 100 20.62 -11.54 1.82
CA ARG A 100 21.55 -12.31 2.69
C ARG A 100 22.85 -11.55 2.96
N ASP A 101 23.31 -10.77 1.97
CA ASP A 101 24.54 -10.00 2.04
C ASP A 101 24.36 -8.63 2.71
N MET A 102 23.15 -8.32 3.20
CA MET A 102 22.95 -7.10 3.97
C MET A 102 23.76 -7.13 5.27
N PRO A 103 24.44 -6.02 5.62
CA PRO A 103 25.17 -5.94 6.87
C PRO A 103 24.23 -6.10 8.06
N SER A 104 24.74 -6.79 9.09
CA SER A 104 24.07 -6.87 10.38
C SER A 104 24.25 -5.57 11.16
N ILE A 105 23.26 -5.19 11.96
CA ILE A 105 23.33 -4.05 12.87
C ILE A 105 24.53 -4.15 13.83
N PHE A 106 24.91 -5.38 14.21
CA PHE A 106 26.05 -5.64 15.10
C PHE A 106 27.39 -5.44 14.43
N GLY A 107 27.44 -5.41 13.09
CA GLY A 107 28.64 -5.13 12.29
C GLY A 107 28.80 -3.67 11.90
N LEU A 108 27.82 -2.80 12.20
CA LEU A 108 27.89 -1.39 11.87
C LEU A 108 28.71 -0.59 12.89
N PRO A 109 29.44 0.44 12.43
CA PRO A 109 30.06 1.40 13.33
C PRO A 109 28.99 2.12 14.19
N PRO A 110 29.28 2.43 15.46
CA PRO A 110 28.34 3.15 16.33
C PRO A 110 27.87 4.49 15.75
N SER A 111 28.69 5.15 14.93
CA SER A 111 28.34 6.37 14.20
C SER A 111 27.13 6.19 13.31
N ASP A 112 27.08 5.10 12.55
CA ASP A 112 26.02 4.82 11.60
C ASP A 112 24.71 4.53 12.34
N ILE A 113 24.77 3.80 13.46
CA ILE A 113 23.62 3.56 14.34
C ILE A 113 23.08 4.89 14.88
N MET A 114 23.95 5.79 15.33
CA MET A 114 23.54 7.12 15.79
C MET A 114 22.87 7.93 14.66
N VAL A 115 23.41 7.86 13.45
CA VAL A 115 22.82 8.56 12.29
C VAL A 115 21.46 7.94 11.94
N PHE A 116 21.30 6.61 11.94
CA PHE A 116 20.00 5.96 11.75
C PHE A 116 18.95 6.44 12.75
N VAL A 117 19.28 6.37 14.04
CA VAL A 117 18.38 6.81 15.11
C VAL A 117 18.11 8.30 15.00
N GLY A 118 19.16 9.08 14.76
CA GLY A 118 19.07 10.54 14.63
C GLY A 118 18.16 10.97 13.48
N LEU A 119 18.32 10.38 12.29
CA LEU A 119 17.48 10.67 11.13
C LEU A 119 16.03 10.22 11.37
N GLY A 120 15.82 9.07 12.02
CA GLY A 120 14.51 8.57 12.37
C GLY A 120 13.76 9.52 13.31
N VAL A 121 14.40 9.86 14.44
CA VAL A 121 13.81 10.72 15.48
C VAL A 121 13.66 12.16 15.00
N ALA A 122 14.72 12.74 14.43
CA ALA A 122 14.67 14.12 13.94
C ALA A 122 13.66 14.29 12.80
N GLY A 123 13.63 13.33 11.85
CA GLY A 123 12.65 13.32 10.77
C GLY A 123 11.22 13.29 11.31
N PHE A 124 10.92 12.39 12.25
CA PHE A 124 9.63 12.32 12.90
C PHE A 124 9.24 13.63 13.58
N ILE A 125 10.14 14.21 14.38
CA ILE A 125 9.88 15.46 15.12
C ILE A 125 9.63 16.61 14.14
N ILE A 126 10.49 16.80 13.14
CA ILE A 126 10.36 17.85 12.13
C ILE A 126 9.02 17.73 11.38
N ALA A 127 8.70 16.54 10.89
CA ALA A 127 7.45 16.31 10.17
C ALA A 127 6.21 16.55 11.04
N ARG A 128 6.27 16.18 12.33
CA ARG A 128 5.20 16.44 13.30
C ARG A 128 5.02 17.93 13.56
N LEU A 129 6.10 18.68 13.72
CA LEU A 129 6.07 20.13 13.91
C LEU A 129 5.54 20.85 12.67
N CYS A 130 5.93 20.39 11.48
CA CYS A 130 5.44 20.91 10.20
C CYS A 130 4.03 20.43 9.87
N ARG A 131 3.37 19.65 10.74
CA ARG A 131 2.04 19.07 10.51
C ARG A 131 1.96 18.25 9.21
N VAL A 132 3.06 17.60 8.82
CA VAL A 132 3.08 16.69 7.67
C VAL A 132 2.23 15.48 7.99
N PRO A 133 1.34 15.04 7.08
CA PRO A 133 0.57 13.81 7.29
C PRO A 133 1.51 12.62 7.38
N MET A 134 1.13 11.61 8.18
CA MET A 134 1.94 10.41 8.47
C MET A 134 3.40 10.74 8.86
N PRO A 135 3.63 11.55 9.92
CA PRO A 135 4.95 12.08 10.26
C PRO A 135 5.96 10.98 10.62
N HIS A 136 5.49 9.84 11.13
CA HIS A 136 6.32 8.67 11.46
C HIS A 136 6.90 7.96 10.23
N LEU A 137 6.33 8.17 9.04
CA LEU A 137 6.85 7.66 7.78
C LEU A 137 7.55 8.75 6.98
N LEU A 138 6.81 9.81 6.63
CA LEU A 138 7.29 10.83 5.69
C LEU A 138 8.45 11.65 6.25
N GLY A 139 8.51 11.82 7.57
CA GLY A 139 9.59 12.53 8.22
C GLY A 139 10.93 11.83 8.06
N PRO A 140 11.08 10.60 8.59
CA PRO A 140 12.32 9.83 8.43
C PRO A 140 12.71 9.60 6.97
N VAL A 141 11.76 9.25 6.10
CA VAL A 141 12.02 9.04 4.67
C VAL A 141 12.52 10.33 4.02
N GLY A 142 11.83 11.45 4.22
CA GLY A 142 12.19 12.73 3.61
C GLY A 142 13.56 13.23 4.09
N LEU A 143 13.81 13.16 5.40
CA LEU A 143 15.10 13.59 5.96
C LEU A 143 16.24 12.67 5.52
N SER A 144 16.04 11.34 5.53
CA SER A 144 17.02 10.38 5.06
C SER A 144 17.33 10.59 3.58
N THR A 145 16.31 10.79 2.74
CA THR A 145 16.50 11.08 1.32
C THR A 145 17.33 12.35 1.10
N LEU A 146 17.05 13.41 1.85
CA LEU A 146 17.81 14.65 1.77
C LEU A 146 19.30 14.44 2.11
N PHE A 147 19.57 13.70 3.18
CA PHE A 147 20.95 13.40 3.61
C PHE A 147 21.71 12.54 2.61
N HIS A 148 21.05 11.55 2.01
CA HIS A 148 21.65 10.72 0.96
C HIS A 148 21.89 11.52 -0.33
N LEU A 149 20.96 12.37 -0.75
CA LEU A 149 21.12 13.20 -1.95
C LEU A 149 22.22 14.26 -1.80
N THR A 150 22.44 14.76 -0.59
CA THR A 150 23.51 15.72 -0.29
C THR A 150 24.87 15.06 -0.01
N GLY A 151 24.91 13.74 0.05
CA GLY A 151 26.12 12.98 0.36
C GLY A 151 26.56 13.06 1.83
N TRP A 152 25.68 13.54 2.71
CA TRP A 152 26.00 13.68 4.15
C TRP A 152 25.88 12.34 4.91
N ALA A 153 25.13 11.38 4.38
CA ALA A 153 25.01 10.05 4.94
C ALA A 153 24.84 9.03 3.82
N GLU A 154 25.64 7.97 3.86
CA GLU A 154 25.51 6.77 3.01
C GLU A 154 25.26 5.58 3.92
N LEU A 155 24.03 5.43 4.39
CA LEU A 155 23.68 4.36 5.30
C LEU A 155 23.33 3.09 4.54
N PRO A 156 23.93 1.95 4.91
CA PRO A 156 23.62 0.68 4.28
C PRO A 156 22.23 0.18 4.69
N ARG A 157 21.65 -0.70 3.91
CA ARG A 157 20.44 -1.44 4.27
C ARG A 157 20.76 -2.47 5.32
N VAL A 158 20.10 -2.43 6.46
CA VAL A 158 20.37 -3.31 7.61
C VAL A 158 19.40 -4.47 7.63
N ASN A 159 19.92 -5.70 7.66
CA ASN A 159 19.14 -6.92 7.58
C ASN A 159 18.08 -7.03 8.69
N GLU A 160 18.45 -6.75 9.93
CA GLU A 160 17.53 -6.84 11.07
C GLU A 160 16.34 -5.88 10.95
N PHE A 161 16.55 -4.68 10.40
CA PHE A 161 15.46 -3.74 10.18
C PHE A 161 14.48 -4.25 9.12
N VAL A 162 14.99 -4.87 8.06
CA VAL A 162 14.15 -5.49 7.03
C VAL A 162 13.35 -6.65 7.60
N ILE A 163 13.99 -7.54 8.38
CA ILE A 163 13.32 -8.68 9.03
C ILE A 163 12.24 -8.20 10.01
N LEU A 164 12.55 -7.21 10.86
CA LEU A 164 11.58 -6.65 11.80
C LEU A 164 10.39 -6.00 11.09
N ALA A 165 10.64 -5.28 9.99
CA ALA A 165 9.58 -4.71 9.18
C ALA A 165 8.68 -5.80 8.57
N GLN A 166 9.26 -6.88 8.02
CA GLN A 166 8.50 -8.02 7.49
C GLN A 166 7.67 -8.72 8.56
N LEU A 167 8.23 -8.93 9.75
CA LEU A 167 7.50 -9.54 10.89
C LEU A 167 6.37 -8.64 11.38
N ALA A 168 6.59 -7.32 11.48
CA ALA A 168 5.57 -6.39 11.90
C ALA A 168 4.40 -6.33 10.90
N ILE A 169 4.71 -6.22 9.59
CA ILE A 169 3.70 -6.21 8.52
C ILE A 169 2.95 -7.54 8.48
N GLY A 170 3.65 -8.67 8.47
CA GLY A 170 3.04 -9.99 8.45
C GLY A 170 2.18 -10.26 9.69
N GLY A 171 2.64 -9.84 10.87
CA GLY A 171 1.90 -9.95 12.13
C GLY A 171 0.63 -9.09 12.13
N GLU A 172 0.69 -7.87 11.62
CA GLU A 172 -0.48 -6.99 11.48
C GLU A 172 -1.54 -7.61 10.57
N VAL A 173 -1.12 -8.11 9.40
CA VAL A 173 -1.99 -8.80 8.44
C VAL A 173 -2.63 -10.03 9.07
N GLY A 174 -1.83 -10.87 9.75
CA GLY A 174 -2.31 -12.06 10.43
C GLY A 174 -3.31 -11.76 11.56
N ALA A 175 -3.03 -10.73 12.38
CA ALA A 175 -3.91 -10.32 13.46
C ALA A 175 -5.27 -9.77 12.98
N ARG A 176 -5.29 -9.12 11.82
CA ARG A 176 -6.56 -8.67 11.19
C ARG A 176 -7.40 -9.85 10.73
N LEU A 177 -6.77 -10.86 10.11
CA LEU A 177 -7.47 -12.06 9.65
C LEU A 177 -8.06 -12.87 10.80
N ALA A 178 -7.34 -12.98 11.92
CA ALA A 178 -7.79 -13.72 13.11
C ALA A 178 -9.05 -13.12 13.77
N ARG A 179 -9.39 -11.86 13.48
CA ARG A 179 -10.59 -11.20 14.03
C ARG A 179 -11.85 -11.41 13.21
N VAL A 180 -11.74 -12.00 12.01
CA VAL A 180 -12.90 -12.23 11.12
C VAL A 180 -13.51 -13.58 11.45
N PRO A 181 -14.84 -13.66 11.73
CA PRO A 181 -15.52 -14.94 11.93
C PRO A 181 -15.36 -15.83 10.69
N PHE A 182 -14.94 -17.07 10.89
CA PHE A 182 -14.57 -17.98 9.79
C PHE A 182 -15.70 -18.20 8.78
N ARG A 183 -16.93 -18.26 9.24
CA ARG A 183 -18.12 -18.43 8.38
C ARG A 183 -18.30 -17.23 7.46
N ASP A 184 -18.18 -16.03 8.01
CA ASP A 184 -18.34 -14.77 7.26
C ASP A 184 -17.15 -14.56 6.32
N LEU A 185 -15.96 -15.04 6.71
CA LEU A 185 -14.76 -15.02 5.89
C LEU A 185 -14.98 -15.73 4.54
N ILE A 186 -15.56 -16.92 4.56
CA ILE A 186 -15.80 -17.71 3.34
C ILE A 186 -16.83 -17.04 2.44
N GLU A 187 -17.88 -16.45 3.01
CA GLU A 187 -18.94 -15.78 2.26
C GLU A 187 -18.40 -14.59 1.45
N TYR A 188 -17.60 -13.72 2.10
CA TYR A 188 -17.06 -12.53 1.45
C TYR A 188 -15.75 -12.76 0.68
N LEU A 189 -15.05 -13.87 0.92
CA LEU A 189 -13.76 -14.16 0.31
C LEU A 189 -13.83 -14.22 -1.22
N LYS A 190 -14.85 -14.88 -1.77
CA LYS A 190 -15.04 -14.96 -3.24
C LYS A 190 -15.20 -13.59 -3.86
N ASP A 191 -15.99 -12.73 -3.23
CA ASP A 191 -16.21 -11.36 -3.70
C ASP A 191 -14.96 -10.51 -3.59
N ALA A 192 -14.21 -10.68 -2.50
CA ALA A 192 -12.92 -10.03 -2.30
C ALA A 192 -11.89 -10.45 -3.36
N VAL A 193 -11.80 -11.75 -3.67
CA VAL A 193 -10.89 -12.26 -4.71
C VAL A 193 -11.27 -11.73 -6.08
N VAL A 194 -12.55 -11.80 -6.46
CA VAL A 194 -13.02 -11.32 -7.79
C VAL A 194 -12.79 -9.80 -7.91
N THR A 195 -13.17 -9.03 -6.90
CA THR A 195 -12.97 -7.58 -6.90
C THR A 195 -11.47 -7.23 -6.97
N THR A 196 -10.64 -7.94 -6.22
CA THR A 196 -9.18 -7.76 -6.25
C THR A 196 -8.63 -8.09 -7.63
N ALA A 197 -9.06 -9.19 -8.25
CA ALA A 197 -8.63 -9.56 -9.60
C ALA A 197 -8.98 -8.48 -10.62
N LEU A 198 -10.20 -7.92 -10.57
CA LEU A 198 -10.61 -6.83 -11.46
C LEU A 198 -9.74 -5.57 -11.26
N ILE A 199 -9.51 -5.18 -10.01
CA ILE A 199 -8.71 -4.00 -9.68
C ILE A 199 -7.24 -4.19 -10.10
N VAL A 200 -6.63 -5.32 -9.74
CA VAL A 200 -5.23 -5.63 -10.04
C VAL A 200 -5.01 -5.74 -11.55
N SER A 201 -5.95 -6.38 -12.29
CA SER A 201 -5.87 -6.46 -13.75
C SER A 201 -5.92 -5.08 -14.41
N ALA A 202 -6.78 -4.18 -13.93
CA ALA A 202 -6.86 -2.83 -14.46
C ALA A 202 -5.57 -2.02 -14.16
N TYR A 203 -4.98 -2.17 -12.98
CA TYR A 203 -3.68 -1.60 -12.67
C TYR A 203 -2.56 -2.20 -13.54
N PHE A 204 -2.59 -3.50 -13.80
CA PHE A 204 -1.64 -4.16 -14.68
C PHE A 204 -1.68 -3.58 -16.09
N ILE A 205 -2.88 -3.41 -16.65
CA ILE A 205 -3.07 -2.81 -17.98
C ILE A 205 -2.56 -1.36 -17.99
N SER A 206 -2.91 -0.55 -16.99
CA SER A 206 -2.45 0.83 -16.88
C SER A 206 -0.94 0.92 -16.74
N THR A 207 -0.34 0.02 -15.95
CA THR A 207 1.12 -0.08 -15.79
C THR A 207 1.79 -0.40 -17.12
N ALA A 208 1.29 -1.40 -17.87
CA ALA A 208 1.83 -1.76 -19.17
C ALA A 208 1.75 -0.58 -20.16
N ALA A 209 0.61 0.10 -20.22
CA ALA A 209 0.41 1.23 -21.10
C ALA A 209 1.36 2.40 -20.79
N ILE A 210 1.50 2.78 -19.51
CA ILE A 210 2.34 3.92 -19.13
C ILE A 210 3.83 3.57 -19.17
N SER A 211 4.21 2.33 -18.84
CA SER A 211 5.57 1.84 -19.01
C SER A 211 6.02 1.92 -20.45
N PHE A 212 5.16 1.47 -21.38
CA PHE A 212 5.43 1.57 -22.81
C PHE A 212 5.52 3.04 -23.29
N ALA A 213 4.60 3.90 -22.84
CA ALA A 213 4.56 5.31 -23.26
C ALA A 213 5.74 6.14 -22.72
N THR A 214 6.23 5.85 -21.51
CA THR A 214 7.30 6.64 -20.85
C THR A 214 8.68 6.02 -20.96
N GLY A 215 8.78 4.74 -21.37
CA GLY A 215 10.04 3.97 -21.35
C GLY A 215 10.55 3.72 -19.92
N THR A 216 9.68 3.82 -18.89
CA THR A 216 10.03 3.48 -17.51
C THR A 216 9.87 1.98 -17.32
N SER A 217 10.74 1.36 -16.50
CA SER A 217 10.66 -0.08 -16.21
C SER A 217 9.26 -0.47 -15.75
N PHE A 218 8.71 -1.54 -16.32
CA PHE A 218 7.38 -2.05 -15.96
C PHE A 218 7.27 -2.32 -14.45
N LEU A 219 8.26 -2.97 -13.86
CA LEU A 219 8.24 -3.34 -12.45
C LEU A 219 8.32 -2.12 -11.52
N THR A 220 9.08 -1.09 -11.90
CA THR A 220 9.11 0.18 -11.14
C THR A 220 7.72 0.84 -11.15
N VAL A 221 7.08 0.93 -12.31
CA VAL A 221 5.72 1.49 -12.45
C VAL A 221 4.70 0.58 -11.77
N TRP A 222 4.84 -0.75 -11.89
CA TRP A 222 3.98 -1.72 -11.21
C TRP A 222 3.98 -1.51 -9.70
N LEU A 223 5.16 -1.45 -9.09
CA LEU A 223 5.30 -1.19 -7.65
C LEU A 223 4.69 0.16 -7.24
N ALA A 224 4.82 1.20 -8.07
CA ALA A 224 4.22 2.51 -7.80
C ALA A 224 2.69 2.52 -7.90
N PHE A 225 2.12 1.67 -8.78
CA PHE A 225 0.69 1.66 -9.08
C PHE A 225 -0.09 0.60 -8.32
N VAL A 226 0.51 -0.57 -8.07
CA VAL A 226 -0.17 -1.73 -7.49
C VAL A 226 -0.93 -1.38 -6.21
N PRO A 227 -2.18 -1.89 -6.04
CA PRO A 227 -3.05 -1.50 -4.94
C PRO A 227 -2.70 -2.24 -3.62
N GLY A 228 -1.46 -2.10 -3.17
CA GLY A 228 -0.96 -2.62 -1.89
C GLY A 228 -0.94 -1.56 -0.80
N GLY A 229 -0.55 -1.95 0.40
CA GLY A 229 -0.22 -1.02 1.47
C GLY A 229 1.08 -0.26 1.18
N LEU A 230 1.16 0.98 1.65
CA LEU A 230 2.33 1.84 1.42
C LEU A 230 3.62 1.20 1.95
N TYR A 231 3.58 0.68 3.18
CA TYR A 231 4.74 0.08 3.83
C TYR A 231 5.19 -1.19 3.11
N GLU A 232 4.22 -2.04 2.78
CA GLU A 232 4.44 -3.33 2.15
C GLU A 232 5.10 -3.18 0.78
N VAL A 233 4.55 -2.31 -0.05
CA VAL A 233 5.08 -2.15 -1.42
C VAL A 233 6.40 -1.38 -1.43
N THR A 234 6.57 -0.42 -0.51
CA THR A 234 7.86 0.27 -0.33
C THR A 234 8.94 -0.71 0.12
N LEU A 235 8.60 -1.65 1.00
CA LEU A 235 9.50 -2.72 1.41
C LEU A 235 9.88 -3.64 0.23
N LEU A 236 8.90 -4.01 -0.62
CA LEU A 236 9.19 -4.79 -1.83
C LEU A 236 10.12 -4.03 -2.79
N ALA A 237 9.89 -2.72 -2.98
CA ALA A 237 10.79 -1.89 -3.79
C ALA A 237 12.21 -1.89 -3.22
N LEU A 238 12.34 -1.80 -1.90
CA LEU A 238 13.62 -1.86 -1.21
C LEU A 238 14.30 -3.22 -1.42
N ILE A 239 13.58 -4.32 -1.21
CA ILE A 239 14.10 -5.68 -1.33
C ILE A 239 14.60 -5.96 -2.76
N PHE A 240 13.80 -5.57 -3.76
CA PHE A 240 14.13 -5.83 -5.16
C PHE A 240 15.05 -4.77 -5.80
N GLY A 241 15.48 -3.76 -5.04
CA GLY A 241 16.43 -2.75 -5.53
C GLY A 241 15.83 -1.72 -6.49
N PHE A 242 14.51 -1.53 -6.48
CA PHE A 242 13.83 -0.49 -7.25
C PHE A 242 13.89 0.88 -6.58
N ASP A 243 13.51 1.93 -7.33
CA ASP A 243 13.45 3.30 -6.82
C ASP A 243 12.37 3.44 -5.72
N VAL A 244 12.81 3.33 -4.48
CA VAL A 244 11.97 3.42 -3.28
C VAL A 244 11.30 4.78 -3.18
N ALA A 245 12.00 5.87 -3.55
CA ALA A 245 11.45 7.22 -3.47
C ALA A 245 10.30 7.41 -4.45
N PHE A 246 10.46 6.92 -5.70
CA PHE A 246 9.42 6.93 -6.71
C PHE A 246 8.18 6.17 -6.24
N VAL A 247 8.36 4.95 -5.74
CA VAL A 247 7.27 4.09 -5.26
C VAL A 247 6.56 4.73 -4.08
N ALA A 248 7.30 5.14 -3.05
CA ALA A 248 6.74 5.76 -1.84
C ALA A 248 5.98 7.05 -2.15
N PHE A 249 6.50 7.90 -3.06
CA PHE A 249 5.84 9.13 -3.46
C PHE A 249 4.46 8.87 -4.09
N HIS A 250 4.37 7.95 -5.06
CA HIS A 250 3.10 7.62 -5.70
C HIS A 250 2.08 7.05 -4.71
N HIS A 251 2.52 6.14 -3.84
CA HIS A 251 1.65 5.58 -2.80
C HIS A 251 1.17 6.64 -1.80
N THR A 252 2.05 7.56 -1.39
CA THR A 252 1.70 8.65 -0.48
C THR A 252 0.63 9.56 -1.07
N ILE A 253 0.80 9.99 -2.32
CA ILE A 253 -0.20 10.83 -2.99
C ILE A 253 -1.54 10.09 -3.12
N ARG A 254 -1.50 8.79 -3.45
CA ARG A 254 -2.72 7.97 -3.51
C ARG A 254 -3.42 7.89 -2.15
N VAL A 255 -2.69 7.62 -1.08
CA VAL A 255 -3.27 7.56 0.28
C VAL A 255 -3.87 8.91 0.67
N MET A 256 -3.18 10.02 0.37
CA MET A 256 -3.68 11.38 0.62
C MET A 256 -4.97 11.66 -0.15
N MET A 257 -4.99 11.32 -1.44
CA MET A 257 -6.19 11.46 -2.26
C MET A 257 -7.37 10.67 -1.68
N ILE A 258 -7.13 9.43 -1.26
CA ILE A 258 -8.15 8.57 -0.66
C ILE A 258 -8.63 9.15 0.68
N PHE A 259 -7.70 9.61 1.52
CA PHE A 259 -8.01 10.22 2.82
C PHE A 259 -8.92 11.44 2.70
N VAL A 260 -8.75 12.25 1.65
CA VAL A 260 -9.61 13.40 1.36
C VAL A 260 -10.90 12.97 0.67
N ALA A 261 -10.84 12.03 -0.28
CA ALA A 261 -11.99 11.63 -1.08
C ALA A 261 -13.02 10.81 -0.29
N LEU A 262 -12.58 9.91 0.61
CA LEU A 262 -13.50 9.03 1.33
C LEU A 262 -14.52 9.77 2.20
N PRO A 263 -14.16 10.76 3.05
CA PRO A 263 -15.13 11.53 3.83
C PRO A 263 -16.11 12.29 2.95
N LEU A 264 -15.64 12.86 1.83
CA LEU A 264 -16.49 13.58 0.89
C LEU A 264 -17.51 12.66 0.21
N LEU A 265 -17.08 11.46 -0.18
CA LEU A 265 -17.96 10.44 -0.75
C LEU A 265 -18.96 9.93 0.31
N ALA A 266 -18.49 9.70 1.52
CA ALA A 266 -19.34 9.29 2.64
C ALA A 266 -20.44 10.29 2.94
N PHE A 267 -20.11 11.58 2.94
CA PHE A 267 -21.08 12.66 3.14
C PHE A 267 -22.16 12.66 2.04
N ARG A 268 -21.78 12.41 0.79
CA ARG A 268 -22.72 12.33 -0.35
C ARG A 268 -23.62 11.09 -0.31
N LEU A 269 -23.21 10.02 0.34
CA LEU A 269 -23.99 8.78 0.45
C LEU A 269 -25.09 8.83 1.52
N GLY A 270 -25.27 9.97 2.18
CA GLY A 270 -26.33 10.21 3.16
C GLY A 270 -25.99 9.68 4.58
N PRO A 271 -26.90 9.83 5.55
CA PRO A 271 -26.71 9.30 6.90
C PRO A 271 -26.73 7.78 6.92
N ARG A 272 -26.12 7.19 7.96
CA ARG A 272 -26.09 5.73 8.18
C ARG A 272 -27.54 5.21 8.26
N GLU A 273 -27.93 4.27 7.41
CA GLU A 273 -29.14 3.49 7.63
C GLU A 273 -28.87 2.57 8.83
N VAL A 274 -29.31 3.00 10.00
CA VAL A 274 -29.31 2.13 11.19
C VAL A 274 -30.34 1.05 10.91
N SER A 275 -29.89 -0.19 10.66
CA SER A 275 -30.79 -1.33 10.61
C SER A 275 -31.52 -1.39 11.96
N SER A 276 -32.81 -1.13 11.95
CA SER A 276 -33.65 -1.32 13.14
C SER A 276 -33.41 -2.73 13.67
N PRO A 277 -33.21 -2.91 14.99
CA PRO A 277 -33.10 -4.24 15.56
C PRO A 277 -34.36 -5.03 15.21
N PRO A 278 -34.25 -6.35 14.92
CA PRO A 278 -35.42 -7.17 14.68
C PRO A 278 -36.39 -7.05 15.88
N PRO A 279 -37.71 -7.05 15.64
CA PRO A 279 -38.70 -7.02 16.71
C PRO A 279 -38.35 -8.15 17.69
N ARG A 280 -38.29 -7.81 18.98
CA ARG A 280 -38.13 -8.80 20.05
C ARG A 280 -39.49 -9.50 20.18
N ASP A 281 -39.55 -10.74 19.68
CA ASP A 281 -40.66 -11.65 20.01
C ASP A 281 -40.45 -12.25 21.42
#